data_b43a5adec536030f16768cfc58574081
#
_entry.id   b43a5adec536030f16768cfc58574081
#
_cell.length_a   1.000
_cell.length_b   1.000
_cell.length_c   1.000
_cell.angle_alpha   90.00
_cell.angle_beta   90.00
_cell.angle_gamma   90.00
#
_symmetry.space_group_name_H-M   'P 1'
#
loop_
_entity.id
_entity.type
_entity.pdbx_description
1 polymer ?
#
loop_
_entity_poly.entity_id
_entity_poly.type
_entity_poly.pdbx_seq_one_letter_code
_entity_poly.pdbx_strand_id
1 'polypeptide(L)'
;SNAGMIGAEQTDVMSSYYLFDRADRLPETVIFGVDPWIFSNGPDANRGNRTDWEMYNEFLRYGLEHVMEPLDNTENIAQWVSLTNPSFFRENLEYAAENGYADPYPTVPSGELYEQEMDVKLPDGSALYAVGTRERPQEDVDATATAAISASLLNCEDFYELDEEKCRLFDEFIQYMQRKGSDVILVPTPYHPIVYDEVMEQQERYSGFLA
;
A
#
# COMPACT_ATOMS: atom_id res chain seq x y z
N SER A 1 6.32 13.80 4.93
CA SER A 1 5.59 13.24 3.76
C SER A 1 4.87 11.96 4.15
N ASN A 2 3.76 11.69 3.50
CA ASN A 2 3.00 10.47 3.67
C ASN A 2 3.08 9.67 2.36
N ALA A 3 3.73 8.53 2.40
CA ALA A 3 3.82 7.59 1.28
C ALA A 3 2.81 6.42 1.43
N GLY A 4 1.81 6.58 2.30
CA GLY A 4 0.80 5.55 2.56
C GLY A 4 -0.01 5.23 1.31
N MET A 5 -0.12 3.95 1.01
CA MET A 5 -0.93 3.41 -0.08
C MET A 5 -1.98 2.47 0.50
N ILE A 6 -3.24 2.61 0.05
CA ILE A 6 -4.31 1.71 0.47
C ILE A 6 -4.02 0.30 -0.01
N GLY A 7 -4.01 -0.67 0.90
CA GLY A 7 -3.70 -2.06 0.59
C GLY A 7 -2.27 -2.25 0.07
N ALA A 8 -1.31 -1.47 0.58
CA ALA A 8 0.10 -1.64 0.25
C ALA A 8 0.63 -2.98 0.76
N GLU A 9 1.42 -3.63 -0.06
CA GLU A 9 2.18 -4.81 0.34
C GLU A 9 3.60 -4.45 0.76
N GLN A 10 4.30 -5.45 1.27
CA GLN A 10 5.72 -5.31 1.59
C GLN A 10 6.54 -4.84 0.38
N THR A 11 6.26 -5.39 -0.80
CA THR A 11 6.94 -5.04 -2.05
C THR A 11 6.77 -3.56 -2.41
N ASP A 12 5.57 -3.01 -2.23
CA ASP A 12 5.28 -1.60 -2.50
C ASP A 12 6.07 -0.67 -1.58
N VAL A 13 6.13 -1.02 -0.30
CA VAL A 13 6.83 -0.21 0.71
C VAL A 13 8.34 -0.31 0.56
N MET A 14 8.86 -1.51 0.32
CA MET A 14 10.28 -1.74 0.08
C MET A 14 10.77 -0.96 -1.15
N SER A 15 10.01 -1.03 -2.25
CA SER A 15 10.30 -0.26 -3.48
C SER A 15 10.30 1.24 -3.21
N SER A 16 9.30 1.73 -2.49
CA SER A 16 9.16 3.16 -2.18
C SER A 16 10.30 3.67 -1.28
N TYR A 17 10.66 2.92 -0.24
CA TYR A 17 11.76 3.31 0.64
C TYR A 17 13.10 3.31 -0.11
N TYR A 18 13.33 2.29 -0.95
CA TYR A 18 14.55 2.21 -1.74
C TYR A 18 14.65 3.35 -2.76
N LEU A 19 13.52 3.80 -3.30
CA LEU A 19 13.48 5.01 -4.14
C LEU A 19 13.96 6.26 -3.39
N PHE A 20 13.55 6.43 -2.13
CA PHE A 20 14.06 7.52 -1.28
C PHE A 20 15.55 7.37 -0.99
N ASP A 21 16.05 6.16 -0.76
CA ASP A 21 17.48 5.90 -0.55
C ASP A 21 18.30 6.27 -1.80
N ARG A 22 17.86 5.86 -2.98
CA ARG A 22 18.50 6.22 -4.25
C ARG A 22 18.50 7.72 -4.53
N ALA A 23 17.47 8.42 -4.05
CA ALA A 23 17.36 9.86 -4.20
C ALA A 23 18.15 10.66 -3.14
N ASP A 24 18.84 9.98 -2.21
CA ASP A 24 19.53 10.59 -1.06
C ASP A 24 18.58 11.47 -0.20
N ARG A 25 17.36 10.96 0.02
CA ARG A 25 16.28 11.65 0.73
C ARG A 25 15.58 10.76 1.75
N LEU A 26 16.37 9.99 2.48
CA LEU A 26 15.85 9.09 3.50
C LEU A 26 15.13 9.86 4.63
N PRO A 27 13.98 9.36 5.07
CA PRO A 27 13.33 9.90 6.25
C PRO A 27 14.11 9.52 7.52
N GLU A 28 14.18 10.45 8.49
CA GLU A 28 14.76 10.17 9.81
C GLU A 28 13.89 9.18 10.59
N THR A 29 12.57 9.25 10.40
CA THR A 29 11.61 8.34 11.06
C THR A 29 10.64 7.78 10.04
N VAL A 30 10.45 6.47 10.08
CA VAL A 30 9.46 5.74 9.30
C VAL A 30 8.38 5.20 10.24
N ILE A 31 7.14 5.63 10.04
CA ILE A 31 5.98 5.03 10.72
C ILE A 31 5.34 4.06 9.74
N PHE A 32 5.34 2.78 10.11
CA PHE A 32 4.85 1.70 9.26
C PHE A 32 3.60 1.07 9.87
N GLY A 33 2.46 1.20 9.16
CA GLY A 33 1.24 0.48 9.52
C GLY A 33 1.40 -1.00 9.17
N VAL A 34 1.26 -1.86 10.15
CA VAL A 34 1.41 -3.30 9.98
C VAL A 34 0.05 -3.97 10.09
N ASP A 35 -0.35 -4.58 9.00
CA ASP A 35 -1.53 -5.44 8.93
C ASP A 35 -1.09 -6.90 8.83
N PRO A 36 -1.67 -7.83 9.62
CA PRO A 36 -1.28 -9.23 9.57
C PRO A 36 -1.37 -9.87 8.17
N TRP A 37 -2.32 -9.45 7.36
CA TRP A 37 -2.51 -10.01 6.01
C TRP A 37 -1.29 -9.83 5.07
N ILE A 38 -0.41 -8.86 5.32
CA ILE A 38 0.81 -8.67 4.52
C ILE A 38 1.79 -9.84 4.67
N PHE A 39 1.62 -10.67 5.69
CA PHE A 39 2.41 -11.86 5.95
C PHE A 39 1.71 -13.16 5.55
N SER A 40 0.51 -13.07 4.97
CA SER A 40 -0.24 -14.24 4.52
C SER A 40 0.49 -14.97 3.40
N ASN A 41 0.43 -16.30 3.42
CA ASN A 41 0.89 -17.19 2.36
C ASN A 41 -0.15 -17.34 1.24
N GLY A 42 -1.28 -16.64 1.33
CA GLY A 42 -2.32 -16.64 0.31
C GLY A 42 -1.84 -16.01 -1.01
N PRO A 43 -2.58 -16.26 -2.11
CA PRO A 43 -2.24 -15.65 -3.39
C PRO A 43 -2.29 -14.13 -3.28
N ASP A 44 -1.23 -13.49 -3.74
CA ASP A 44 -1.18 -12.04 -3.85
C ASP A 44 -2.28 -11.57 -4.78
N ALA A 45 -3.35 -11.05 -4.17
CA ALA A 45 -4.52 -10.65 -4.92
C ALA A 45 -4.22 -9.37 -5.74
N ASN A 46 -4.02 -9.52 -7.04
CA ASN A 46 -4.07 -8.45 -8.05
C ASN A 46 -3.05 -7.29 -7.94
N ARG A 47 -1.82 -7.55 -7.59
CA ARG A 47 -0.88 -6.47 -7.26
C ARG A 47 0.22 -6.22 -8.27
N GLY A 48 0.37 -7.11 -9.25
CA GLY A 48 1.39 -7.02 -10.29
C GLY A 48 1.42 -5.70 -11.08
N ASN A 49 0.34 -4.92 -11.05
CA ASN A 49 0.24 -3.66 -11.79
C ASN A 49 0.62 -2.42 -10.96
N ARG A 50 0.88 -2.57 -9.66
CA ARG A 50 1.07 -1.44 -8.74
C ARG A 50 2.49 -1.34 -8.20
N THR A 51 3.12 -2.48 -7.95
CA THR A 51 4.49 -2.55 -7.49
C THR A 51 5.45 -2.17 -8.60
N ASP A 52 6.39 -1.28 -8.30
CA ASP A 52 7.54 -1.05 -9.17
C ASP A 52 8.52 -2.23 -9.01
N TRP A 53 8.34 -3.24 -9.84
CA TRP A 53 9.13 -4.48 -9.81
C TRP A 53 10.61 -4.24 -10.12
N GLU A 54 10.94 -3.24 -10.93
CA GLU A 54 12.33 -2.89 -11.21
C GLU A 54 12.99 -2.38 -9.93
N MET A 55 12.34 -1.45 -9.25
CA MET A 55 12.82 -0.87 -8.01
C MET A 55 12.88 -1.91 -6.87
N TYR A 56 11.87 -2.79 -6.78
CA TYR A 56 11.86 -3.88 -5.81
C TYR A 56 13.02 -4.86 -6.03
N ASN A 57 13.25 -5.28 -7.27
CA ASN A 57 14.35 -6.21 -7.59
C ASN A 57 15.72 -5.55 -7.42
N GLU A 58 15.84 -4.26 -7.70
CA GLU A 58 17.05 -3.50 -7.38
C GLU A 58 17.28 -3.46 -5.86
N PHE A 59 16.22 -3.25 -5.08
CA PHE A 59 16.29 -3.27 -3.63
C PHE A 59 16.78 -4.63 -3.10
N LEU A 60 16.20 -5.73 -3.55
CA LEU A 60 16.64 -7.06 -3.14
C LEU A 60 18.12 -7.31 -3.48
N ARG A 61 18.52 -6.91 -4.69
CA ARG A 61 19.90 -7.13 -5.19
C ARG A 61 20.94 -6.25 -4.51
N TYR A 62 20.67 -4.97 -4.39
CA TYR A 62 21.65 -3.96 -3.96
C TYR A 62 21.41 -3.46 -2.54
N GLY A 63 20.20 -3.52 -2.05
CA GLY A 63 19.85 -3.15 -0.68
C GLY A 63 20.06 -4.31 0.29
N LEU A 64 19.56 -5.49 -0.08
CA LEU A 64 19.66 -6.70 0.75
C LEU A 64 20.75 -7.69 0.27
N GLU A 65 21.43 -7.38 -0.84
CA GLU A 65 22.51 -8.23 -1.38
C GLU A 65 22.07 -9.65 -1.75
N HIS A 66 20.79 -9.83 -2.11
CA HIS A 66 20.27 -11.13 -2.52
C HIS A 66 20.83 -11.53 -3.90
N VAL A 67 21.12 -12.81 -4.05
CA VAL A 67 21.44 -13.41 -5.34
C VAL A 67 20.14 -13.62 -6.10
N MET A 68 19.90 -12.78 -7.11
CA MET A 68 18.69 -12.84 -7.91
C MET A 68 18.95 -13.58 -9.23
N GLU A 69 18.01 -14.44 -9.62
CA GLU A 69 17.95 -14.92 -11.01
C GLU A 69 17.77 -13.71 -11.97
N PRO A 70 18.25 -13.83 -13.22
CA PRO A 70 18.00 -12.78 -14.20
C PRO A 70 16.49 -12.54 -14.34
N LEU A 71 16.10 -11.25 -14.29
CA LEU A 71 14.69 -10.87 -14.46
C LEU A 71 14.16 -11.42 -15.78
N ASP A 72 13.07 -12.17 -15.69
CA ASP A 72 12.24 -12.45 -16.85
C ASP A 72 11.47 -11.16 -17.19
N ASN A 73 11.98 -10.42 -18.18
CA ASN A 73 11.41 -9.14 -18.60
C ASN A 73 10.06 -9.26 -19.32
N THR A 74 9.43 -10.42 -19.31
CA THR A 74 8.14 -10.61 -20.00
C THR A 74 7.00 -9.82 -19.38
N GLU A 75 7.01 -9.59 -18.06
CA GLU A 75 6.01 -8.77 -17.37
C GLU A 75 6.15 -7.27 -17.71
N ASN A 76 7.37 -6.77 -17.86
CA ASN A 76 7.59 -5.40 -18.31
C ASN A 76 7.01 -5.13 -19.71
N ILE A 77 6.99 -6.13 -20.59
CA ILE A 77 6.39 -5.98 -21.92
C ILE A 77 4.89 -5.69 -21.83
N ALA A 78 4.17 -6.32 -20.91
CA ALA A 78 2.74 -6.06 -20.70
C ALA A 78 2.48 -4.63 -20.21
N GLN A 79 3.31 -4.09 -19.34
CA GLN A 79 3.23 -2.70 -18.90
C GLN A 79 3.53 -1.72 -20.04
N TRP A 80 4.56 -1.97 -20.83
CA TRP A 80 4.86 -1.16 -22.02
C TRP A 80 3.73 -1.20 -23.04
N VAL A 81 3.11 -2.35 -23.27
CA VAL A 81 1.95 -2.50 -24.16
C VAL A 81 0.76 -1.69 -23.62
N SER A 82 0.53 -1.66 -22.31
CA SER A 82 -0.55 -0.85 -21.74
C SER A 82 -0.32 0.67 -21.92
N LEU A 83 0.92 1.14 -21.79
CA LEU A 83 1.29 2.54 -22.04
C LEU A 83 1.18 2.94 -23.51
N THR A 84 1.30 1.98 -24.44
CA THR A 84 1.11 2.23 -25.88
C THR A 84 -0.35 2.12 -26.33
N ASN A 85 -1.30 1.88 -25.40
CA ASN A 85 -2.72 1.83 -25.72
C ASN A 85 -3.19 3.20 -26.28
N PRO A 86 -3.69 3.25 -27.52
CA PRO A 86 -4.11 4.49 -28.13
C PRO A 86 -5.22 5.23 -27.37
N SER A 87 -6.08 4.50 -26.63
CA SER A 87 -7.13 5.10 -25.81
C SER A 87 -6.53 5.85 -24.61
N PHE A 88 -5.56 5.23 -23.92
CA PHE A 88 -4.86 5.85 -22.81
C PHE A 88 -4.09 7.12 -23.26
N PHE A 89 -3.43 7.05 -24.42
CA PHE A 89 -2.73 8.21 -24.97
C PHE A 89 -3.69 9.32 -25.34
N ARG A 90 -4.84 8.99 -25.95
CA ARG A 90 -5.87 9.98 -26.32
C ARG A 90 -6.46 10.65 -25.08
N GLU A 91 -6.84 9.87 -24.05
CA GLU A 91 -7.38 10.39 -22.80
C GLU A 91 -6.40 11.35 -22.10
N ASN A 92 -5.12 11.02 -22.09
CA ASN A 92 -4.09 11.91 -21.54
C ASN A 92 -3.91 13.18 -22.36
N LEU A 93 -4.03 13.10 -23.70
CA LEU A 93 -3.99 14.29 -24.56
C LEU A 93 -5.23 15.17 -24.38
N GLU A 94 -6.41 14.57 -24.29
CA GLU A 94 -7.67 15.29 -24.02
C GLU A 94 -7.59 15.98 -22.65
N TYR A 95 -7.15 15.27 -21.61
CA TYR A 95 -6.92 15.85 -20.29
C TYR A 95 -5.91 17.01 -20.32
N ALA A 96 -4.78 16.85 -21.00
CA ALA A 96 -3.77 17.90 -21.12
C ALA A 96 -4.25 19.10 -21.93
N ALA A 97 -5.11 18.87 -22.92
CA ALA A 97 -5.71 19.96 -23.72
C ALA A 97 -6.74 20.77 -22.93
N GLU A 98 -7.50 20.10 -22.06
CA GLU A 98 -8.54 20.73 -21.24
C GLU A 98 -7.95 21.43 -19.99
N ASN A 99 -6.95 20.84 -19.36
CA ASN A 99 -6.41 21.28 -18.08
C ASN A 99 -5.01 21.92 -18.19
N GLY A 100 -4.39 21.85 -19.36
CA GLY A 100 -3.00 22.23 -19.56
C GLY A 100 -2.05 21.21 -18.91
N TYR A 101 -0.74 21.51 -18.96
CA TYR A 101 0.29 20.80 -18.17
C TYR A 101 0.40 21.40 -16.76
N ALA A 102 -0.70 21.90 -16.22
CA ALA A 102 -0.72 22.38 -14.85
C ALA A 102 -0.46 21.23 -13.88
N ASP A 103 0.10 21.58 -12.73
CA ASP A 103 0.35 20.68 -11.63
C ASP A 103 -0.83 19.69 -11.46
N PRO A 104 -0.63 18.38 -11.63
CA PRO A 104 -1.69 17.39 -11.46
C PRO A 104 -2.26 17.36 -10.03
N TYR A 105 -1.65 18.08 -9.11
CA TYR A 105 -2.09 18.22 -7.73
C TYR A 105 -2.54 19.66 -7.47
N PRO A 106 -3.81 20.02 -7.75
CA PRO A 106 -4.32 21.33 -7.43
C PRO A 106 -4.12 21.59 -5.93
N THR A 107 -3.51 22.75 -5.63
CA THR A 107 -3.40 23.19 -4.24
C THR A 107 -4.78 23.57 -3.76
N VAL A 108 -5.41 22.68 -3.00
CA VAL A 108 -6.70 23.00 -2.38
C VAL A 108 -6.42 23.92 -1.19
N PRO A 109 -7.07 25.09 -1.09
CA PRO A 109 -6.94 25.97 0.06
C PRO A 109 -7.24 25.23 1.35
N SER A 110 -6.41 25.40 2.37
CA SER A 110 -6.50 24.61 3.61
C SER A 110 -7.85 24.68 4.33
N GLY A 111 -8.62 25.75 4.14
CA GLY A 111 -9.97 25.89 4.68
C GLY A 111 -11.04 25.05 3.97
N GLU A 112 -10.83 24.73 2.70
CA GLU A 112 -11.77 23.93 1.89
C GLU A 112 -11.46 22.44 1.96
N LEU A 113 -10.28 22.04 2.47
CA LEU A 113 -9.86 20.66 2.58
C LEU A 113 -10.79 19.79 3.44
N TYR A 114 -11.50 20.38 4.38
CA TYR A 114 -12.40 19.65 5.28
C TYR A 114 -13.81 19.46 4.75
N GLU A 115 -14.21 20.20 3.73
CA GLU A 115 -15.56 20.19 3.18
C GLU A 115 -15.66 19.51 1.81
N GLN A 116 -14.56 18.94 1.33
CA GLN A 116 -14.54 18.35 0.00
C GLN A 116 -15.40 17.08 -0.11
N GLU A 117 -16.08 16.94 -1.23
CA GLU A 117 -16.99 15.83 -1.53
C GLU A 117 -16.27 14.59 -2.11
N MET A 118 -15.00 14.72 -2.50
CA MET A 118 -14.19 13.62 -3.09
C MET A 118 -12.89 13.41 -2.31
N ASP A 119 -12.37 12.19 -2.39
CA ASP A 119 -11.05 11.89 -1.86
C ASP A 119 -9.98 12.65 -2.64
N VAL A 120 -9.03 13.26 -1.93
CA VAL A 120 -7.90 13.95 -2.56
C VAL A 120 -6.57 13.44 -2.01
N LYS A 121 -5.55 13.46 -2.88
CA LYS A 121 -4.16 13.31 -2.47
C LYS A 121 -3.53 14.69 -2.35
N LEU A 122 -2.87 14.92 -1.23
CA LEU A 122 -2.13 16.16 -0.97
C LEU A 122 -0.72 16.07 -1.57
N PRO A 123 -0.05 17.23 -1.80
CA PRO A 123 1.30 17.25 -2.35
C PRO A 123 2.36 16.51 -1.51
N ASP A 124 2.10 16.31 -0.22
CA ASP A 124 2.96 15.54 0.68
C ASP A 124 2.72 14.01 0.62
N GLY A 125 1.79 13.58 -0.25
CA GLY A 125 1.38 12.19 -0.40
C GLY A 125 0.24 11.75 0.51
N SER A 126 -0.22 12.59 1.44
CA SER A 126 -1.35 12.27 2.31
C SER A 126 -2.63 12.10 1.51
N ALA A 127 -3.44 11.12 1.89
CA ALA A 127 -4.81 10.98 1.40
C ALA A 127 -5.78 11.58 2.42
N LEU A 128 -6.67 12.44 1.94
CA LEU A 128 -7.77 12.97 2.74
C LEU A 128 -9.07 12.44 2.13
N TYR A 129 -9.77 11.62 2.90
CA TYR A 129 -11.08 11.10 2.50
C TYR A 129 -12.12 12.20 2.44
N ALA A 130 -13.10 12.06 1.54
CA ALA A 130 -14.25 12.93 1.43
C ALA A 130 -14.96 13.13 2.78
N VAL A 131 -15.56 14.29 2.98
CA VAL A 131 -16.28 14.63 4.23
C VAL A 131 -17.34 13.58 4.57
N GLY A 132 -18.11 13.12 3.55
CA GLY A 132 -19.10 12.06 3.75
C GLY A 132 -18.53 10.73 4.23
N THR A 133 -17.27 10.44 3.95
CA THR A 133 -16.59 9.25 4.49
C THR A 133 -16.11 9.48 5.92
N ARG A 134 -15.58 10.66 6.21
CA ARG A 134 -15.02 10.99 7.53
C ARG A 134 -16.09 11.23 8.60
N GLU A 135 -17.24 11.75 8.19
CA GLU A 135 -18.35 12.11 9.08
C GLU A 135 -19.52 11.12 8.99
N ARG A 136 -19.25 9.90 8.52
CA ARG A 136 -20.28 8.86 8.46
C ARG A 136 -20.86 8.58 9.87
N PRO A 137 -22.21 8.40 9.96
CA PRO A 137 -22.84 7.93 11.18
C PRO A 137 -22.23 6.58 11.63
N GLN A 138 -22.13 6.36 12.93
CA GLN A 138 -21.58 5.13 13.49
C GLN A 138 -22.31 3.89 12.97
N GLU A 139 -23.63 3.96 12.80
CA GLU A 139 -24.44 2.86 12.25
C GLU A 139 -24.01 2.44 10.84
N ASP A 140 -23.58 3.39 9.99
CA ASP A 140 -23.09 3.10 8.64
C ASP A 140 -21.68 2.49 8.69
N VAL A 141 -20.86 2.90 9.65
CA VAL A 141 -19.54 2.31 9.91
C VAL A 141 -19.71 0.86 10.40
N ASP A 142 -20.61 0.62 11.33
CA ASP A 142 -20.91 -0.72 11.87
C ASP A 142 -21.50 -1.64 10.78
N ALA A 143 -22.38 -1.11 9.93
CA ALA A 143 -22.93 -1.86 8.81
C ALA A 143 -21.85 -2.21 7.79
N THR A 144 -20.92 -1.29 7.53
CA THR A 144 -19.76 -1.53 6.65
C THR A 144 -18.87 -2.62 7.25
N ALA A 145 -18.55 -2.56 8.54
CA ALA A 145 -17.74 -3.56 9.22
C ALA A 145 -18.40 -4.95 9.16
N THR A 146 -19.73 -5.02 9.37
CA THR A 146 -20.50 -6.27 9.28
C THR A 146 -20.51 -6.83 7.86
N ALA A 147 -20.74 -5.98 6.86
CA ALA A 147 -20.69 -6.38 5.45
C ALA A 147 -19.31 -6.90 5.05
N ALA A 148 -18.32 -6.31 5.62
CA ALA A 148 -16.95 -6.63 5.41
C ALA A 148 -16.60 -8.05 5.85
N ILE A 149 -17.07 -8.52 6.99
CA ILE A 149 -16.90 -9.91 7.45
C ILE A 149 -17.47 -10.89 6.44
N SER A 150 -18.63 -10.54 5.84
CA SER A 150 -19.31 -11.39 4.86
C SER A 150 -18.64 -11.40 3.49
N ALA A 151 -17.83 -10.40 3.18
CA ALA A 151 -17.24 -10.17 1.86
C ALA A 151 -15.77 -10.61 1.75
N SER A 152 -15.27 -11.41 2.68
CA SER A 152 -13.84 -11.81 2.67
C SER A 152 -12.87 -10.64 2.80
N LEU A 153 -13.10 -9.80 3.75
CA LEU A 153 -12.56 -8.45 3.86
C LEU A 153 -11.07 -8.32 3.95
N LEU A 154 -10.42 -9.28 4.49
CA LEU A 154 -9.01 -9.10 4.86
C LEU A 154 -8.08 -9.99 4.03
N ASN A 155 -8.58 -10.68 2.99
CA ASN A 155 -7.86 -11.78 2.33
C ASN A 155 -7.28 -12.79 3.34
N CYS A 156 -7.91 -12.88 4.51
CA CYS A 156 -7.46 -13.68 5.64
C CYS A 156 -8.27 -14.96 5.81
N GLU A 157 -9.24 -15.24 4.92
CA GLU A 157 -10.13 -16.40 5.07
C GLU A 157 -9.38 -17.73 5.05
N ASP A 158 -8.23 -17.77 4.40
CA ASP A 158 -7.34 -18.93 4.35
C ASP A 158 -5.96 -18.60 4.94
N PHE A 159 -5.89 -17.63 5.84
CA PHE A 159 -4.67 -17.24 6.51
C PHE A 159 -4.47 -18.04 7.79
N TYR A 160 -3.92 -19.22 7.66
CA TYR A 160 -3.65 -20.12 8.78
C TYR A 160 -2.22 -20.01 9.31
N GLU A 161 -1.28 -19.59 8.49
CA GLU A 161 0.13 -19.54 8.80
C GLU A 161 0.77 -18.28 8.24
N LEU A 162 1.74 -17.74 8.97
CA LEU A 162 2.63 -16.69 8.48
C LEU A 162 3.55 -17.26 7.39
N ASP A 163 3.74 -16.54 6.32
CA ASP A 163 4.73 -16.84 5.32
C ASP A 163 6.13 -16.53 5.87
N GLU A 164 6.95 -17.55 6.09
CA GLU A 164 8.27 -17.41 6.68
C GLU A 164 9.20 -16.52 5.85
N GLU A 165 9.07 -16.57 4.52
CA GLU A 165 9.88 -15.73 3.64
C GLU A 165 9.48 -14.28 3.71
N LYS A 166 8.18 -13.99 3.71
CA LYS A 166 7.66 -12.62 3.90
C LYS A 166 8.08 -12.06 5.26
N CYS A 167 8.03 -12.85 6.32
CA CYS A 167 8.50 -12.45 7.65
C CYS A 167 10.01 -12.15 7.64
N ARG A 168 10.80 -13.01 7.03
CA ARG A 168 12.25 -12.82 6.91
C ARG A 168 12.60 -11.58 6.11
N LEU A 169 11.97 -11.37 4.96
CA LEU A 169 12.18 -10.19 4.12
C LEU A 169 11.79 -8.90 4.87
N PHE A 170 10.72 -8.95 5.64
CA PHE A 170 10.29 -7.81 6.43
C PHE A 170 11.32 -7.46 7.53
N ASP A 171 11.86 -8.47 8.22
CA ASP A 171 12.92 -8.28 9.22
C ASP A 171 14.19 -7.69 8.58
N GLU A 172 14.63 -8.23 7.44
CA GLU A 172 15.76 -7.71 6.68
C GLU A 172 15.55 -6.26 6.24
N PHE A 173 14.31 -5.92 5.84
CA PHE A 173 13.95 -4.56 5.46
C PHE A 173 14.00 -3.60 6.65
N ILE A 174 13.48 -3.99 7.81
CA ILE A 174 13.59 -3.17 9.03
C ILE A 174 15.07 -2.94 9.37
N GLN A 175 15.88 -3.99 9.36
CA GLN A 175 17.31 -3.86 9.62
C GLN A 175 18.01 -2.97 8.58
N TYR A 176 17.57 -3.03 7.32
CA TYR A 176 18.08 -2.14 6.27
C TYR A 176 17.78 -0.68 6.59
N MET A 177 16.53 -0.35 6.91
CA MET A 177 16.13 1.02 7.30
C MET A 177 16.94 1.54 8.49
N GLN A 178 17.13 0.72 9.51
CA GLN A 178 17.91 1.05 10.70
C GLN A 178 19.40 1.27 10.37
N ARG A 179 20.00 0.40 9.53
CA ARG A 179 21.38 0.61 9.06
C ARG A 179 21.57 1.89 8.26
N LYS A 180 20.52 2.33 7.57
CA LYS A 180 20.51 3.60 6.82
C LYS A 180 20.26 4.82 7.71
N GLY A 181 19.99 4.61 9.01
CA GLY A 181 19.83 5.65 10.00
C GLY A 181 18.39 6.12 10.22
N SER A 182 17.41 5.38 9.72
CA SER A 182 15.99 5.67 9.98
C SER A 182 15.53 4.98 11.27
N ASP A 183 14.83 5.72 12.11
CA ASP A 183 14.06 5.15 13.22
C ASP A 183 12.76 4.54 12.68
N VAL A 184 12.47 3.28 13.03
CA VAL A 184 11.30 2.56 12.55
C VAL A 184 10.31 2.36 13.68
N ILE A 185 9.08 2.84 13.47
CA ILE A 185 7.95 2.67 14.39
C ILE A 185 6.90 1.81 13.70
N LEU A 186 6.67 0.61 14.23
CA LEU A 186 5.62 -0.29 13.76
C LEU A 186 4.33 0.00 14.50
N VAL A 187 3.25 0.18 13.76
CA VAL A 187 1.92 0.46 14.30
C VAL A 187 0.95 -0.62 13.81
N PRO A 188 0.52 -1.53 14.66
CA PRO A 188 -0.55 -2.45 14.30
C PRO A 188 -1.80 -1.67 13.93
N THR A 189 -2.41 -1.99 12.80
CA THR A 189 -3.63 -1.33 12.34
C THR A 189 -4.80 -1.74 13.22
N PRO A 190 -5.53 -0.79 13.84
CA PRO A 190 -6.67 -1.13 14.66
C PRO A 190 -7.85 -1.57 13.77
N TYR A 191 -8.44 -2.69 14.12
CA TYR A 191 -9.66 -3.18 13.48
C TYR A 191 -10.91 -2.70 14.19
N HIS A 192 -11.99 -2.57 13.42
CA HIS A 192 -13.30 -2.27 14.00
C HIS A 192 -13.69 -3.35 15.03
N PRO A 193 -14.27 -2.99 16.19
CA PRO A 193 -14.62 -3.98 17.23
C PRO A 193 -15.43 -5.17 16.72
N ILE A 194 -16.42 -4.94 15.83
CA ILE A 194 -17.20 -6.01 15.21
C ILE A 194 -16.32 -7.01 14.45
N VAL A 195 -15.31 -6.52 13.71
CA VAL A 195 -14.36 -7.37 12.98
C VAL A 195 -13.45 -8.12 13.94
N TYR A 196 -12.97 -7.43 14.97
CA TYR A 196 -12.12 -8.04 16.00
C TYR A 196 -12.86 -9.16 16.75
N ASP A 197 -14.11 -8.93 17.16
CA ASP A 197 -14.91 -9.93 17.85
C ASP A 197 -15.14 -11.17 16.99
N GLU A 198 -15.42 -11.00 15.68
CA GLU A 198 -15.56 -12.11 14.74
C GLU A 198 -14.26 -12.91 14.60
N VAL A 199 -13.11 -12.24 14.50
CA VAL A 199 -11.80 -12.90 14.47
C VAL A 199 -11.56 -13.69 15.75
N MET A 200 -11.92 -13.12 16.91
CA MET A 200 -11.75 -13.79 18.21
C MET A 200 -12.73 -14.95 18.41
N GLU A 201 -13.92 -14.91 17.82
CA GLU A 201 -14.88 -16.03 17.85
C GLU A 201 -14.44 -17.18 16.93
N GLN A 202 -13.74 -16.88 15.84
CA GLN A 202 -13.28 -17.87 14.86
C GLN A 202 -11.74 -18.03 14.87
N GLN A 203 -11.14 -18.15 16.04
CA GLN A 203 -9.68 -18.20 16.21
C GLN A 203 -8.98 -19.26 15.36
N GLU A 204 -9.61 -20.42 15.16
CA GLU A 204 -9.05 -21.48 14.34
C GLU A 204 -8.93 -21.06 12.86
N ARG A 205 -9.96 -20.36 12.34
CA ARG A 205 -10.00 -19.86 10.97
C ARG A 205 -9.01 -18.73 10.72
N TYR A 206 -8.77 -17.91 11.72
CA TYR A 206 -7.89 -16.75 11.64
C TYR A 206 -6.58 -16.94 12.43
N SER A 207 -6.13 -18.17 12.58
CA SER A 207 -4.95 -18.47 13.40
C SER A 207 -3.69 -17.75 12.95
N GLY A 208 -3.47 -17.61 11.65
CA GLY A 208 -2.35 -16.84 11.11
C GLY A 208 -2.47 -15.34 11.35
N PHE A 209 -3.70 -14.83 11.44
CA PHE A 209 -3.94 -13.43 11.77
C PHE A 209 -3.63 -13.08 13.24
N LEU A 210 -3.75 -14.09 14.12
CA LEU A 210 -3.51 -13.95 15.56
C LEU A 210 -2.08 -14.32 15.97
N ALA A 211 -1.29 -14.87 15.03
CA ALA A 211 0.09 -15.29 15.27
C ALA A 211 1.05 -14.09 15.34
#